data_4d0715da467b9fb13ed47ba62525818d
#
_entry.id   4d0715da467b9fb13ed47ba62525818d
#
_cell.length_a   1.000
_cell.length_b   1.000
_cell.length_c   1.000
_cell.angle_alpha   90.00
_cell.angle_beta   90.00
_cell.angle_gamma   90.00
#
_symmetry.space_group_name_H-M   'P 1'
#
loop_
_entity.id
_entity.type
_entity.pdbx_description
1 polymer ?
#
loop_
_entity_poly.entity_id
_entity_poly.type
_entity_poly.pdbx_seq_one_letter_code
_entity_poly.pdbx_strand_id
1 'polypeptide(L)'
;LQLGRAGGKMIVITEGEIDAMSCSQAMGNTWPVVSLPAGAGSLDAIKSSLEFLESYDKVVLAFDNDEPGHKATVDVLELLSAGKGYTAALGDYKDPNDMLVQGSASALRSTIWEAKQYRPDGIINMVDARERIMAPISTGLAYPWAGLQSMTHGHRAGDLTTWTAGTGTGKSAAVSEVVYDLLVNQGLKVGIVYLE
;
A
#
# COMPACT_ATOMS: atom_id res chain seq x y z
N LEU A 1 19.19 -17.23 21.53
CA LEU A 1 18.26 -17.26 20.39
C LEU A 1 18.26 -18.69 19.83
N GLN A 2 17.24 -19.47 20.15
CA GLN A 2 17.00 -20.71 19.43
C GLN A 2 16.59 -20.30 18.02
N LEU A 3 17.54 -20.41 17.08
CA LEU A 3 17.22 -20.57 15.69
C LEU A 3 16.34 -21.83 15.60
N GLY A 4 15.04 -21.64 15.57
CA GLY A 4 14.10 -22.74 15.40
C GLY A 4 14.46 -23.53 14.13
N ARG A 5 13.88 -24.71 13.98
CA ARG A 5 14.01 -25.47 12.72
C ARG A 5 13.68 -24.56 11.55
N ALA A 6 14.52 -24.56 10.53
CA ALA A 6 14.20 -23.91 9.27
C ALA A 6 12.83 -24.40 8.78
N GLY A 7 11.98 -23.45 8.39
CA GLY A 7 10.63 -23.71 7.90
C GLY A 7 9.54 -23.74 8.97
N GLY A 8 8.40 -23.21 8.60
CA GLY A 8 7.21 -23.13 9.44
C GLY A 8 6.17 -22.16 8.89
N LYS A 9 5.04 -22.09 9.57
CA LYS A 9 3.93 -21.22 9.14
C LYS A 9 4.22 -19.73 9.31
N MET A 10 4.98 -19.36 10.37
CA MET A 10 5.22 -17.96 10.67
C MET A 10 6.47 -17.79 11.51
N ILE A 11 7.22 -16.71 11.25
CA ILE A 11 8.28 -16.18 12.11
C ILE A 11 8.01 -14.69 12.34
N VAL A 12 8.33 -14.19 13.55
CA VAL A 12 8.24 -12.76 13.89
C VAL A 12 9.65 -12.21 14.03
N ILE A 13 9.90 -11.04 13.45
CA ILE A 13 11.17 -10.30 13.55
C ILE A 13 10.89 -8.96 14.23
N THR A 14 11.70 -8.63 15.24
CA THR A 14 11.68 -7.35 15.95
C THR A 14 13.02 -6.64 15.79
N GLU A 15 13.09 -5.36 16.14
CA GLU A 15 14.36 -4.63 16.16
C GLU A 15 15.21 -5.02 17.37
N GLY A 16 14.62 -5.02 18.57
CA GLY A 16 15.29 -5.26 19.83
C GLY A 16 15.03 -6.66 20.39
N GLU A 17 15.95 -7.12 21.24
CA GLU A 17 15.85 -8.42 21.92
C GLU A 17 14.72 -8.42 22.95
N ILE A 18 14.45 -7.27 23.60
CA ILE A 18 13.38 -7.13 24.58
C ILE A 18 12.03 -7.26 23.88
N ASP A 19 11.89 -6.67 22.69
CA ASP A 19 10.69 -6.79 21.87
C ASP A 19 10.45 -8.21 21.39
N ALA A 20 11.55 -8.92 21.04
CA ALA A 20 11.47 -10.34 20.70
C ALA A 20 10.98 -11.18 21.88
N MET A 21 11.46 -10.91 23.08
CA MET A 21 10.98 -11.59 24.29
C MET A 21 9.52 -11.25 24.57
N SER A 22 9.11 -10.00 24.41
CA SER A 22 7.73 -9.53 24.59
C SER A 22 6.78 -10.20 23.60
N CYS A 23 7.15 -10.24 22.33
CA CYS A 23 6.40 -10.97 21.30
C CYS A 23 6.32 -12.46 21.60
N SER A 24 7.45 -13.09 21.99
CA SER A 24 7.48 -14.51 22.35
C SER A 24 6.56 -14.82 23.52
N GLN A 25 6.60 -13.99 24.57
CA GLN A 25 5.72 -14.12 25.74
C GLN A 25 4.24 -13.99 25.35
N ALA A 26 3.88 -12.98 24.56
CA ALA A 26 2.52 -12.77 24.09
C ALA A 26 2.01 -13.94 23.23
N MET A 27 2.91 -14.58 22.48
CA MET A 27 2.63 -15.75 21.63
C MET A 27 2.73 -17.08 22.39
N GLY A 28 2.86 -17.06 23.72
CA GLY A 28 2.92 -18.23 24.58
C GLY A 28 4.22 -19.03 24.46
N ASN A 29 5.31 -18.42 24.03
CA ASN A 29 6.65 -19.01 23.83
C ASN A 29 6.66 -20.24 22.90
N THR A 30 5.71 -20.32 21.98
CA THR A 30 5.54 -21.47 21.07
C THR A 30 5.89 -21.15 19.62
N TRP A 31 5.98 -19.87 19.28
CA TRP A 31 6.26 -19.41 17.93
C TRP A 31 7.67 -18.87 17.78
N PRO A 32 8.30 -19.05 16.60
CA PRO A 32 9.60 -18.47 16.33
C PRO A 32 9.54 -16.94 16.36
N VAL A 33 10.34 -16.34 17.23
CA VAL A 33 10.54 -14.89 17.32
C VAL A 33 12.03 -14.62 17.37
N VAL A 34 12.53 -13.69 16.59
CA VAL A 34 13.93 -13.30 16.52
C VAL A 34 14.05 -11.77 16.49
N SER A 35 15.17 -11.23 16.97
CA SER A 35 15.52 -9.82 16.83
C SER A 35 16.64 -9.61 15.83
N LEU A 36 16.77 -8.38 15.34
CA LEU A 36 17.93 -7.94 14.59
C LEU A 36 19.15 -7.81 15.54
N PRO A 37 20.34 -8.28 15.15
CA PRO A 37 21.50 -8.28 16.06
C PRO A 37 22.09 -6.90 16.36
N ALA A 38 21.73 -5.86 15.60
CA ALA A 38 22.25 -4.50 15.76
C ALA A 38 21.16 -3.43 15.52
N GLY A 39 19.88 -3.77 15.76
CA GLY A 39 18.74 -2.88 15.50
C GLY A 39 18.47 -2.65 14.01
N ALA A 40 17.62 -1.66 13.71
CA ALA A 40 17.10 -1.36 12.38
C ALA A 40 18.15 -1.13 11.27
N GLY A 41 19.39 -0.79 11.64
CA GLY A 41 20.47 -0.51 10.69
C GLY A 41 21.13 -1.73 10.03
N SER A 42 20.80 -2.95 10.43
CA SER A 42 21.52 -4.16 9.99
C SER A 42 20.79 -5.00 8.95
N LEU A 43 20.64 -4.48 7.74
CA LEU A 43 20.12 -5.25 6.59
C LEU A 43 21.00 -6.46 6.23
N ASP A 44 22.30 -6.43 6.59
CA ASP A 44 23.22 -7.53 6.27
C ASP A 44 22.87 -8.81 7.03
N ALA A 45 22.32 -8.69 8.24
CA ALA A 45 21.83 -9.84 9.00
C ALA A 45 20.61 -10.49 8.33
N ILE A 46 19.72 -9.69 7.77
CA ILE A 46 18.56 -10.16 6.99
C ILE A 46 19.02 -10.83 5.70
N LYS A 47 19.92 -10.19 4.95
CA LYS A 47 20.45 -10.75 3.69
C LYS A 47 21.14 -12.09 3.90
N SER A 48 21.96 -12.20 4.94
CA SER A 48 22.66 -13.46 5.28
C SER A 48 21.71 -14.55 5.77
N SER A 49 20.53 -14.19 6.27
CA SER A 49 19.53 -15.12 6.80
C SER A 49 18.32 -15.29 5.85
N LEU A 50 18.41 -14.76 4.63
CA LEU A 50 17.26 -14.68 3.72
C LEU A 50 16.70 -16.07 3.40
N GLU A 51 17.54 -17.05 3.10
CA GLU A 51 17.13 -18.43 2.82
C GLU A 51 16.36 -19.03 4.01
N PHE A 52 16.82 -18.76 5.24
CA PHE A 52 16.15 -19.20 6.45
C PHE A 52 14.77 -18.53 6.60
N LEU A 53 14.67 -17.22 6.36
CA LEU A 53 13.40 -16.48 6.44
C LEU A 53 12.42 -16.94 5.36
N GLU A 54 12.89 -17.15 4.15
CA GLU A 54 12.10 -17.65 3.02
C GLU A 54 11.55 -19.08 3.22
N SER A 55 12.13 -19.84 4.14
CA SER A 55 11.60 -21.16 4.51
C SER A 55 10.29 -21.11 5.29
N TYR A 56 9.87 -19.92 5.78
CA TYR A 56 8.57 -19.72 6.44
C TYR A 56 7.49 -19.27 5.44
N ASP A 57 6.23 -19.61 5.72
CA ASP A 57 5.11 -19.17 4.90
C ASP A 57 4.83 -17.67 5.09
N LYS A 58 5.07 -17.15 6.30
CA LYS A 58 4.80 -15.79 6.71
C LYS A 58 5.94 -15.23 7.57
N VAL A 59 6.49 -14.08 7.18
CA VAL A 59 7.47 -13.32 7.96
C VAL A 59 6.80 -12.05 8.44
N VAL A 60 6.61 -11.90 9.74
CA VAL A 60 5.95 -10.74 10.36
C VAL A 60 7.01 -9.81 10.94
N LEU A 61 7.04 -8.56 10.50
CA LEU A 61 7.87 -7.52 11.07
C LEU A 61 7.08 -6.76 12.13
N ALA A 62 7.61 -6.72 13.35
CA ALA A 62 7.11 -5.95 14.48
C ALA A 62 8.20 -5.00 14.96
N PHE A 63 8.52 -4.01 14.11
CA PHE A 63 9.55 -3.00 14.35
C PHE A 63 8.98 -1.80 15.08
N ASP A 64 9.85 -0.94 15.58
CA ASP A 64 9.47 0.26 16.31
C ASP A 64 8.59 1.18 15.46
N ASN A 65 7.64 1.83 16.09
CA ASN A 65 6.66 2.73 15.45
C ASN A 65 7.24 4.15 15.33
N ASP A 66 8.46 4.25 14.81
CA ASP A 66 9.14 5.51 14.54
C ASP A 66 9.63 5.56 13.08
N GLU A 67 10.17 6.72 12.66
CA GLU A 67 10.61 6.90 11.28
C GLU A 67 11.73 5.93 10.85
N PRO A 68 12.79 5.69 11.67
CA PRO A 68 13.77 4.65 11.39
C PRO A 68 13.18 3.25 11.26
N GLY A 69 12.29 2.85 12.17
CA GLY A 69 11.63 1.54 12.16
C GLY A 69 10.74 1.34 10.94
N HIS A 70 9.99 2.37 10.54
CA HIS A 70 9.20 2.32 9.30
C HIS A 70 10.08 2.16 8.06
N LYS A 71 11.20 2.88 7.98
CA LYS A 71 12.16 2.73 6.88
C LYS A 71 12.75 1.33 6.85
N ALA A 72 13.24 0.83 7.99
CA ALA A 72 13.79 -0.52 8.11
C ALA A 72 12.75 -1.59 7.73
N THR A 73 11.49 -1.38 8.10
CA THR A 73 10.38 -2.26 7.70
C THR A 73 10.28 -2.37 6.17
N VAL A 74 10.27 -1.25 5.45
CA VAL A 74 10.21 -1.26 3.98
C VAL A 74 11.44 -1.93 3.39
N ASP A 75 12.64 -1.54 3.85
CA ASP A 75 13.91 -2.07 3.36
C ASP A 75 13.99 -3.61 3.51
N VAL A 76 13.50 -4.16 4.62
CA VAL A 76 13.46 -5.62 4.84
C VAL A 76 12.40 -6.29 3.98
N LEU A 77 11.21 -5.68 3.83
CA LEU A 77 10.12 -6.24 3.04
C LEU A 77 10.47 -6.33 1.55
N GLU A 78 11.27 -5.40 1.03
CA GLU A 78 11.76 -5.43 -0.35
C GLU A 78 12.75 -6.57 -0.63
N LEU A 79 13.39 -7.11 0.41
CA LEU A 79 14.28 -8.27 0.28
C LEU A 79 13.53 -9.60 0.24
N LEU A 80 12.33 -9.66 0.81
CA LEU A 80 11.52 -10.87 0.88
C LEU A 80 10.77 -11.13 -0.44
N SER A 81 10.56 -12.40 -0.74
CA SER A 81 9.73 -12.79 -1.89
C SER A 81 8.30 -12.25 -1.74
N ALA A 82 7.70 -11.89 -2.87
CA ALA A 82 6.35 -11.33 -2.93
C ALA A 82 5.35 -12.22 -2.18
N GLY A 83 4.60 -11.60 -1.27
CA GLY A 83 3.57 -12.28 -0.49
C GLY A 83 4.05 -12.89 0.83
N LYS A 84 5.35 -12.90 1.12
CA LYS A 84 5.93 -13.46 2.35
C LYS A 84 5.99 -12.44 3.52
N GLY A 85 6.21 -11.17 3.22
CA GLY A 85 6.36 -10.11 4.20
C GLY A 85 5.03 -9.57 4.73
N TYR A 86 4.96 -9.37 6.03
CA TYR A 86 3.80 -8.82 6.74
C TYR A 86 4.26 -7.79 7.78
N THR A 87 3.43 -6.80 8.07
CA THR A 87 3.69 -5.78 9.09
C THR A 87 2.66 -5.86 10.21
N ALA A 88 3.12 -5.88 11.45
CA ALA A 88 2.30 -5.77 12.64
C ALA A 88 2.06 -4.27 12.94
N ALA A 89 0.80 -3.85 13.02
CA ALA A 89 0.44 -2.46 13.29
C ALA A 89 0.33 -2.23 14.81
N LEU A 90 1.32 -1.60 15.41
CA LEU A 90 1.38 -1.38 16.87
C LEU A 90 0.40 -0.29 17.37
N GLY A 91 -0.32 0.41 16.47
CA GLY A 91 -1.23 1.50 16.84
C GLY A 91 -0.49 2.68 17.45
N ASP A 92 -0.87 3.09 18.66
CA ASP A 92 -0.26 4.23 19.37
C ASP A 92 0.95 3.83 20.24
N TYR A 93 1.29 2.54 20.29
CA TYR A 93 2.43 2.06 21.06
C TYR A 93 3.74 2.24 20.30
N LYS A 94 4.81 2.56 21.04
CA LYS A 94 6.12 2.80 20.46
C LYS A 94 6.74 1.53 19.88
N ASP A 95 6.69 0.45 20.61
CA ASP A 95 7.34 -0.81 20.31
C ASP A 95 6.51 -1.99 20.87
N PRO A 96 6.84 -3.24 20.54
CA PRO A 96 6.14 -4.42 21.06
C PRO A 96 6.20 -4.56 22.58
N ASN A 97 7.29 -4.14 23.22
CA ASN A 97 7.42 -4.19 24.68
C ASN A 97 6.49 -3.17 25.33
N ASP A 98 6.43 -1.95 24.81
CA ASP A 98 5.51 -0.90 25.26
C ASP A 98 4.05 -1.38 25.17
N MET A 99 3.68 -2.01 24.06
CA MET A 99 2.36 -2.61 23.87
C MET A 99 2.07 -3.73 24.86
N LEU A 100 3.06 -4.54 25.21
CA LEU A 100 2.90 -5.60 26.22
C LEU A 100 2.70 -5.02 27.63
N VAL A 101 3.45 -3.99 27.99
CA VAL A 101 3.46 -3.39 29.33
C VAL A 101 2.25 -2.49 29.58
N GLN A 102 1.94 -1.60 28.63
CA GLN A 102 0.84 -0.64 28.77
C GLN A 102 -0.51 -1.18 28.27
N GLY A 103 -0.49 -2.07 27.29
CA GLY A 103 -1.66 -2.70 26.74
C GLY A 103 -1.96 -4.06 27.35
N SER A 104 -1.83 -5.09 26.53
CA SER A 104 -1.99 -6.47 27.00
C SER A 104 -1.30 -7.47 26.07
N ALA A 105 -0.94 -8.63 26.64
CA ALA A 105 -0.42 -9.74 25.84
C ALA A 105 -1.41 -10.22 24.77
N SER A 106 -2.70 -10.11 25.01
CA SER A 106 -3.73 -10.45 24.02
C SER A 106 -3.76 -9.46 22.86
N ALA A 107 -3.61 -8.15 23.12
CA ALA A 107 -3.56 -7.12 22.08
C ALA A 107 -2.32 -7.32 21.19
N LEU A 108 -1.14 -7.48 21.77
CA LEU A 108 0.10 -7.74 21.02
C LEU A 108 -0.01 -9.01 20.17
N ARG A 109 -0.56 -10.09 20.76
CA ARG A 109 -0.81 -11.32 20.02
C ARG A 109 -1.76 -11.12 18.84
N SER A 110 -2.89 -10.43 19.02
CA SER A 110 -3.83 -10.14 17.94
C SER A 110 -3.17 -9.33 16.83
N THR A 111 -2.39 -8.31 17.17
CA THR A 111 -1.63 -7.50 16.22
C THR A 111 -0.69 -8.34 15.35
N ILE A 112 0.01 -9.31 15.94
CA ILE A 112 0.90 -10.23 15.20
C ILE A 112 0.09 -11.15 14.28
N TRP A 113 -1.03 -11.70 14.74
CA TRP A 113 -1.88 -12.57 13.93
C TRP A 113 -2.59 -11.85 12.80
N GLU A 114 -3.03 -10.62 13.02
CA GLU A 114 -3.72 -9.76 12.07
C GLU A 114 -2.76 -8.93 11.21
N ALA A 115 -1.45 -9.20 11.31
CA ALA A 115 -0.44 -8.49 10.54
C ALA A 115 -0.80 -8.45 9.05
N LYS A 116 -0.69 -7.28 8.46
CA LYS A 116 -1.08 -7.01 7.07
C LYS A 116 0.04 -7.40 6.12
N GLN A 117 -0.32 -8.11 5.05
CA GLN A 117 0.63 -8.43 4.00
C GLN A 117 1.15 -7.15 3.35
N TYR A 118 2.47 -7.04 3.26
CA TYR A 118 3.11 -5.95 2.52
C TYR A 118 2.86 -6.10 1.02
N ARG A 119 2.49 -5.00 0.43
CA ARG A 119 2.33 -4.89 -1.01
C ARG A 119 3.04 -3.62 -1.46
N PRO A 120 4.01 -3.71 -2.38
CA PRO A 120 4.60 -2.53 -2.99
C PRO A 120 3.53 -1.61 -3.58
N ASP A 121 3.80 -0.33 -3.60
CA ASP A 121 2.89 0.66 -4.18
C ASP A 121 2.51 0.28 -5.62
N GLY A 122 1.24 0.38 -5.93
CA GLY A 122 0.70 0.04 -7.25
C GLY A 122 0.27 -1.44 -7.42
N ILE A 123 0.58 -2.34 -6.48
CA ILE A 123 0.10 -3.73 -6.52
C ILE A 123 -1.18 -3.86 -5.69
N ILE A 124 -2.30 -4.06 -6.38
CA ILE A 124 -3.62 -4.21 -5.75
C ILE A 124 -4.10 -5.65 -5.96
N ASN A 125 -4.58 -6.29 -4.89
CA ASN A 125 -5.25 -7.59 -5.01
C ASN A 125 -6.59 -7.41 -5.72
N MET A 126 -6.90 -8.28 -6.67
CA MET A 126 -8.18 -8.26 -7.39
C MET A 126 -9.40 -8.36 -6.47
N VAL A 127 -9.29 -9.05 -5.34
CA VAL A 127 -10.37 -9.13 -4.35
C VAL A 127 -10.64 -7.76 -3.73
N ASP A 128 -9.59 -7.02 -3.37
CA ASP A 128 -9.69 -5.67 -2.79
C ASP A 128 -10.13 -4.63 -3.83
N ALA A 129 -9.81 -4.88 -5.11
CA ALA A 129 -10.24 -4.05 -6.24
C ALA A 129 -11.69 -4.31 -6.66
N ARG A 130 -12.33 -5.39 -6.19
CA ARG A 130 -13.65 -5.82 -6.65
C ARG A 130 -14.70 -4.71 -6.59
N GLU A 131 -14.81 -4.01 -5.48
CA GLU A 131 -15.79 -2.93 -5.31
C GLU A 131 -15.54 -1.79 -6.30
N ARG A 132 -14.28 -1.43 -6.54
CA ARG A 132 -13.90 -0.40 -7.51
C ARG A 132 -14.16 -0.83 -8.94
N ILE A 133 -13.93 -2.11 -9.28
CA ILE A 133 -14.16 -2.67 -10.61
C ILE A 133 -15.66 -2.81 -10.89
N MET A 134 -16.46 -3.17 -9.88
CA MET A 134 -17.90 -3.35 -10.00
C MET A 134 -18.68 -2.05 -9.79
N ALA A 135 -18.01 -0.96 -9.38
CA ALA A 135 -18.68 0.33 -9.26
C ALA A 135 -19.23 0.79 -10.60
N PRO A 136 -20.47 1.29 -10.66
CA PRO A 136 -21.02 1.82 -11.88
C PRO A 136 -20.15 2.97 -12.39
N ILE A 137 -20.00 3.06 -13.72
CA ILE A 137 -19.24 4.14 -14.35
C ILE A 137 -19.88 5.47 -13.97
N SER A 138 -19.11 6.35 -13.30
CA SER A 138 -19.59 7.69 -12.97
C SER A 138 -19.80 8.49 -14.26
N THR A 139 -20.95 9.15 -14.36
CA THR A 139 -21.19 10.11 -15.43
C THR A 139 -20.28 11.33 -15.21
N GLY A 140 -19.51 11.67 -16.20
CA GLY A 140 -18.64 12.86 -16.17
C GLY A 140 -19.40 14.16 -16.48
N LEU A 141 -18.66 15.26 -16.62
CA LEU A 141 -19.17 16.54 -17.09
C LEU A 141 -19.74 16.39 -18.49
N ALA A 142 -20.89 17.00 -18.74
CA ALA A 142 -21.58 16.82 -20.01
C ALA A 142 -20.81 17.41 -21.20
N TYR A 143 -20.90 16.75 -22.34
CA TYR A 143 -20.58 17.35 -23.64
C TYR A 143 -21.75 18.15 -24.15
N PRO A 144 -21.54 19.25 -24.90
CA PRO A 144 -22.63 20.06 -25.48
C PRO A 144 -23.50 19.29 -26.50
N TRP A 145 -23.01 18.16 -27.00
CA TRP A 145 -23.73 17.33 -27.97
C TRP A 145 -24.24 16.02 -27.34
N ALA A 146 -25.55 15.83 -27.37
CA ALA A 146 -26.20 14.67 -26.79
C ALA A 146 -25.70 13.34 -27.37
N GLY A 147 -25.37 13.27 -28.65
CA GLY A 147 -24.81 12.08 -29.29
C GLY A 147 -23.43 11.70 -28.72
N LEU A 148 -22.55 12.68 -28.58
CA LEU A 148 -21.23 12.45 -28.00
C LEU A 148 -21.34 12.10 -26.50
N GLN A 149 -22.22 12.79 -25.79
CA GLN A 149 -22.51 12.52 -24.38
C GLN A 149 -22.98 11.08 -24.16
N SER A 150 -23.89 10.58 -24.99
CA SER A 150 -24.39 9.21 -24.87
C SER A 150 -23.34 8.14 -25.15
N MET A 151 -22.39 8.43 -26.03
CA MET A 151 -21.31 7.49 -26.39
C MET A 151 -20.18 7.46 -25.40
N THR A 152 -19.84 8.59 -24.78
CA THR A 152 -18.65 8.74 -23.91
C THR A 152 -18.98 8.80 -22.42
N HIS A 153 -20.22 9.06 -22.07
CA HIS A 153 -20.67 9.36 -20.69
C HIS A 153 -20.02 10.62 -20.09
N GLY A 154 -19.50 11.52 -20.91
CA GLY A 154 -18.94 12.81 -20.50
C GLY A 154 -17.44 12.83 -20.23
N HIS A 155 -16.94 13.99 -19.81
CA HIS A 155 -15.55 14.20 -19.38
C HIS A 155 -15.36 13.79 -17.93
N ARG A 156 -14.29 13.07 -17.60
CA ARG A 156 -13.95 12.72 -16.22
C ARG A 156 -12.61 13.33 -15.82
N ALA A 157 -12.44 13.58 -14.56
CA ALA A 157 -11.13 13.98 -14.03
C ALA A 157 -10.07 12.92 -14.33
N GLY A 158 -8.94 13.32 -14.91
CA GLY A 158 -7.85 12.44 -15.33
C GLY A 158 -7.97 11.91 -16.76
N ASP A 159 -9.08 12.15 -17.48
CA ASP A 159 -9.20 11.76 -18.88
C ASP A 159 -8.35 12.67 -19.77
N LEU A 160 -7.68 12.07 -20.76
CA LEU A 160 -7.06 12.75 -21.89
C LEU A 160 -7.91 12.53 -23.14
N THR A 161 -8.54 13.60 -23.64
CA THR A 161 -9.34 13.54 -24.86
C THR A 161 -8.59 14.14 -26.04
N THR A 162 -8.35 13.35 -27.08
CA THR A 162 -7.68 13.81 -28.30
C THR A 162 -8.69 14.00 -29.44
N TRP A 163 -8.72 15.19 -29.99
CA TRP A 163 -9.56 15.54 -31.15
C TRP A 163 -8.73 15.53 -32.43
N THR A 164 -9.06 14.67 -33.38
CA THR A 164 -8.38 14.57 -34.66
C THR A 164 -9.37 14.82 -35.81
N ALA A 165 -8.93 15.55 -36.79
CA ALA A 165 -9.73 15.83 -38.00
C ALA A 165 -8.82 16.40 -39.09
N GLY A 166 -9.28 16.33 -40.32
CA GLY A 166 -8.62 16.99 -41.47
C GLY A 166 -8.58 18.51 -41.32
N THR A 167 -7.70 19.16 -42.06
CA THR A 167 -7.62 20.63 -42.11
C THR A 167 -8.95 21.24 -42.60
N GLY A 168 -9.43 22.27 -41.91
CA GLY A 168 -10.67 22.98 -42.30
C GLY A 168 -11.97 22.30 -41.88
N THR A 169 -11.96 21.14 -41.20
CA THR A 169 -13.19 20.40 -40.86
C THR A 169 -13.89 20.90 -39.58
N GLY A 170 -13.38 21.96 -38.93
CA GLY A 170 -14.03 22.54 -37.74
C GLY A 170 -13.54 22.01 -36.39
N LYS A 171 -12.38 21.32 -36.33
CA LYS A 171 -11.79 20.81 -35.08
C LYS A 171 -11.70 21.89 -34.00
N SER A 172 -11.13 23.06 -34.32
CA SER A 172 -10.98 24.18 -33.37
C SER A 172 -12.33 24.73 -32.91
N ALA A 173 -13.34 24.79 -33.82
CA ALA A 173 -14.70 25.20 -33.48
C ALA A 173 -15.35 24.24 -32.49
N ALA A 174 -15.18 22.92 -32.67
CA ALA A 174 -15.71 21.93 -31.77
C ALA A 174 -15.07 22.03 -30.37
N VAL A 175 -13.73 22.20 -30.30
CA VAL A 175 -13.04 22.41 -29.04
C VAL A 175 -13.51 23.69 -28.34
N SER A 176 -13.69 24.79 -29.09
CA SER A 176 -14.20 26.07 -28.56
C SER A 176 -15.62 25.93 -28.01
N GLU A 177 -16.47 25.14 -28.65
CA GLU A 177 -17.82 24.86 -28.15
C GLU A 177 -17.82 24.12 -26.83
N VAL A 178 -16.95 23.11 -26.67
CA VAL A 178 -16.76 22.41 -25.41
C VAL A 178 -16.25 23.37 -24.30
N VAL A 179 -15.26 24.21 -24.62
CA VAL A 179 -14.75 25.21 -23.69
C VAL A 179 -15.84 26.22 -23.30
N TYR A 180 -16.64 26.70 -24.25
CA TYR A 180 -17.75 27.58 -23.95
C TYR A 180 -18.77 26.92 -23.02
N ASP A 181 -19.17 25.68 -23.31
CA ASP A 181 -20.12 24.94 -22.49
C ASP A 181 -19.60 24.75 -21.04
N LEU A 182 -18.35 24.36 -20.89
CA LEU A 182 -17.74 24.19 -19.57
C LEU A 182 -17.70 25.51 -18.78
N LEU A 183 -17.38 26.64 -19.43
CA LEU A 183 -17.27 27.94 -18.80
C LEU A 183 -18.65 28.55 -18.49
N VAL A 184 -19.55 28.59 -19.47
CA VAL A 184 -20.81 29.35 -19.40
C VAL A 184 -21.95 28.53 -18.79
N ASN A 185 -22.14 27.31 -19.31
CA ASN A 185 -23.28 26.50 -18.89
C ASN A 185 -22.98 25.69 -17.61
N GLN A 186 -21.75 25.26 -17.43
CA GLN A 186 -21.36 24.44 -16.28
C GLN A 186 -20.60 25.22 -15.18
N GLY A 187 -20.23 26.49 -15.44
CA GLY A 187 -19.61 27.39 -14.46
C GLY A 187 -18.20 26.99 -14.01
N LEU A 188 -17.50 26.24 -14.83
CA LEU A 188 -16.17 25.69 -14.50
C LEU A 188 -15.05 26.63 -14.92
N LYS A 189 -13.87 26.47 -14.32
CA LYS A 189 -12.65 27.19 -14.74
C LYS A 189 -11.91 26.31 -15.75
N VAL A 190 -11.57 26.88 -16.90
CA VAL A 190 -10.86 26.19 -17.98
C VAL A 190 -9.54 26.91 -18.27
N GLY A 191 -8.43 26.16 -18.28
CA GLY A 191 -7.15 26.62 -18.76
C GLY A 191 -6.99 26.28 -20.25
N ILE A 192 -6.55 27.25 -21.07
CA ILE A 192 -6.33 27.05 -22.50
C ILE A 192 -4.89 27.39 -22.83
N VAL A 193 -4.21 26.53 -23.59
CA VAL A 193 -2.88 26.74 -24.11
C VAL A 193 -2.91 26.58 -25.63
N TYR A 194 -2.59 27.63 -26.35
CA TYR A 194 -2.39 27.59 -27.80
C TYR A 194 -0.87 27.57 -28.05
N LEU A 195 -0.44 26.61 -28.88
CA LEU A 195 0.99 26.48 -29.24
C LEU A 195 1.30 27.12 -30.60
N GLU A 196 0.28 27.59 -31.31
CA GLU A 196 0.36 28.35 -32.55
C GLU A 196 -0.60 29.56 -32.52
#